data_63be535f868e6044cbd3ba1d2634cb56
#
_entry.id   63be535f868e6044cbd3ba1d2634cb56
#
_cell.length_a   1.000
_cell.length_b   1.000
_cell.length_c   1.000
_cell.angle_alpha   90.00
_cell.angle_beta   90.00
_cell.angle_gamma   90.00
#
_symmetry.space_group_name_H-M   'P 1'
#
loop_
_entity.id
_entity.type
_entity.pdbx_description
1 polymer ?
#
loop_
_entity_poly.entity_id
_entity_poly.type
_entity_poly.pdbx_seq_one_letter_code
_entity_poly.pdbx_strand_id
1 'polypeptide(L)'
;MFAVCCHDAGGSEIISSYVLREKLDPLFCLSGPAVEIFERKLGKINNIKIREAISQIDWLLCGTSWQSSLEWEALELAKQQKVHSVTFLDHWVN
;
A
#
# COMPACT_ATOMS: atom_id res chain seq x y z
N MET A 1 -11.23 8.75 0.80
CA MET A 1 -9.81 8.69 0.33
C MET A 1 -9.07 7.59 1.07
N PHE A 2 -8.33 6.77 0.37
CA PHE A 2 -7.53 5.74 1.00
C PHE A 2 -6.09 5.78 0.46
N ALA A 3 -5.20 5.08 1.15
CA ALA A 3 -3.81 4.95 0.72
C ALA A 3 -3.47 3.48 0.52
N VAL A 4 -2.54 3.24 -0.39
CA VAL A 4 -1.96 1.91 -0.63
C VAL A 4 -0.53 1.93 -0.12
N CYS A 5 -0.19 0.97 0.73
CA CYS A 5 1.15 0.85 1.28
C CYS A 5 1.68 -0.55 0.94
N CYS A 6 2.70 -0.61 0.10
CA CYS A 6 3.26 -1.87 -0.38
C CYS A 6 4.77 -1.82 -0.50
N HIS A 7 5.40 -2.98 -0.33
CA HIS A 7 6.82 -3.15 -0.56
C HIS A 7 7.08 -4.37 -1.46
N ASP A 8 6.54 -5.53 -1.12
CA ASP A 8 6.81 -6.79 -1.82
C ASP A 8 6.14 -6.89 -3.18
N ALA A 9 6.78 -7.66 -4.07
CA ALA A 9 6.30 -7.84 -5.43
C ALA A 9 4.94 -8.54 -5.51
N GLY A 10 4.74 -9.61 -4.73
CA GLY A 10 3.50 -10.39 -4.80
C GLY A 10 2.26 -9.57 -4.49
N GLY A 11 2.26 -8.93 -3.33
CA GLY A 11 1.14 -8.07 -2.93
C GLY A 11 0.95 -6.90 -3.89
N SER A 12 2.07 -6.33 -4.35
CA SER A 12 2.02 -5.19 -5.28
C SER A 12 1.41 -5.55 -6.62
N GLU A 13 1.68 -6.75 -7.16
CA GLU A 13 1.08 -7.18 -8.41
C GLU A 13 -0.44 -7.26 -8.31
N ILE A 14 -0.95 -7.81 -7.22
CA ILE A 14 -2.38 -8.00 -7.05
C ILE A 14 -3.08 -6.67 -6.73
N ILE A 15 -2.53 -5.90 -5.81
CA ILE A 15 -3.13 -4.63 -5.40
C ILE A 15 -3.11 -3.64 -6.56
N SER A 16 -2.01 -3.57 -7.33
CA SER A 16 -1.93 -2.67 -8.47
C SER A 16 -2.94 -3.05 -9.56
N SER A 17 -3.14 -4.34 -9.79
CA SER A 17 -4.15 -4.82 -10.75
C SER A 17 -5.56 -4.44 -10.29
N TYR A 18 -5.83 -4.54 -8.99
CA TYR A 18 -7.12 -4.15 -8.42
C TYR A 18 -7.37 -2.65 -8.61
N VAL A 19 -6.36 -1.83 -8.27
CA VAL A 19 -6.47 -0.37 -8.43
C VAL A 19 -6.72 0.00 -9.88
N LEU A 20 -6.00 -0.63 -10.80
CA LEU A 20 -6.17 -0.37 -12.23
C LEU A 20 -7.56 -0.79 -12.73
N ARG A 21 -7.97 -2.01 -12.38
CA ARG A 21 -9.25 -2.55 -12.83
C ARG A 21 -10.44 -1.73 -12.35
N GLU A 22 -10.39 -1.30 -11.09
CA GLU A 22 -11.48 -0.55 -10.47
C GLU A 22 -11.36 0.96 -10.69
N LYS A 23 -10.31 1.40 -11.40
CA LYS A 23 -10.05 2.81 -11.70
C LYS A 23 -10.02 3.68 -10.45
N LEU A 24 -9.32 3.19 -9.43
CA LEU A 24 -9.21 3.90 -8.15
C LEU A 24 -8.06 4.90 -8.19
N ASP A 25 -8.13 5.90 -7.33
CA ASP A 25 -7.12 6.93 -7.25
C ASP A 25 -6.67 7.15 -5.80
N PRO A 26 -6.00 6.16 -5.21
CA PRO A 26 -5.51 6.28 -3.85
C PRO A 26 -4.24 7.11 -3.76
N LEU A 27 -3.86 7.46 -2.52
CA LEU A 27 -2.51 7.92 -2.25
C LEU A 27 -1.59 6.70 -2.23
N PHE A 28 -0.37 6.86 -2.69
CA PHE A 28 0.59 5.75 -2.79
C PHE A 28 1.76 5.96 -1.84
N CYS A 29 2.03 4.95 -1.01
CA CYS A 29 3.16 4.91 -0.08
C CYS A 29 3.93 3.63 -0.38
N LEU A 30 4.82 3.68 -1.35
CA LEU A 30 5.46 2.49 -1.91
C LEU A 30 6.96 2.52 -1.65
N SER A 31 7.57 1.34 -1.52
CA SER A 31 9.01 1.19 -1.45
C SER A 31 9.43 -0.10 -2.14
N GLY A 32 10.73 -0.23 -2.42
CA GLY A 32 11.29 -1.42 -3.03
C GLY A 32 10.65 -1.80 -4.35
N PRO A 33 10.42 -3.10 -4.59
CA PRO A 33 9.85 -3.57 -5.86
C PRO A 33 8.47 -2.99 -6.17
N ALA A 34 7.72 -2.58 -5.16
CA ALA A 34 6.38 -2.03 -5.35
C ALA A 34 6.38 -0.80 -6.24
N VAL A 35 7.37 0.07 -6.09
CA VAL A 35 7.46 1.31 -6.88
C VAL A 35 7.44 0.98 -8.36
N GLU A 36 8.32 0.08 -8.80
CA GLU A 36 8.42 -0.29 -10.21
C GLU A 36 7.16 -0.98 -10.72
N ILE A 37 6.59 -1.87 -9.92
CA ILE A 37 5.41 -2.63 -10.32
C ILE A 37 4.22 -1.70 -10.53
N PHE A 38 3.97 -0.79 -9.60
CA PHE A 38 2.87 0.15 -9.72
C PHE A 38 3.08 1.10 -10.89
N GLU A 39 4.30 1.58 -11.09
CA GLU A 39 4.60 2.48 -12.22
C GLU A 39 4.44 1.79 -13.56
N ARG A 40 4.82 0.52 -13.65
CA ARG A 40 4.65 -0.25 -14.88
C ARG A 40 3.18 -0.39 -15.27
N LYS A 41 2.30 -0.55 -14.28
CA LYS A 41 0.87 -0.78 -14.55
C LYS A 41 0.05 0.50 -14.62
N LEU A 42 0.37 1.47 -13.78
CA LEU A 42 -0.47 2.66 -13.61
C LEU A 42 0.14 3.93 -14.23
N GLY A 43 1.40 3.85 -14.65
CA GLY A 43 2.12 5.01 -15.13
C GLY A 43 2.81 5.73 -13.99
N LYS A 44 3.10 6.99 -14.19
CA LYS A 44 3.83 7.77 -13.19
C LYS A 44 3.02 7.91 -11.92
N ILE A 45 3.66 7.59 -10.79
CA ILE A 45 3.04 7.60 -9.47
C ILE A 45 3.63 8.71 -8.62
N ASN A 46 2.77 9.44 -7.93
CA ASN A 46 3.21 10.39 -6.93
C ASN A 46 3.30 9.66 -5.58
N ASN A 47 4.52 9.20 -5.26
CA ASN A 47 4.77 8.41 -4.07
C ASN A 47 5.01 9.34 -2.89
N ILE A 48 4.22 9.22 -1.82
CA ILE A 48 4.36 10.05 -0.63
C ILE A 48 4.67 9.19 0.60
N LYS A 49 5.14 9.84 1.65
CA LYS A 49 5.45 9.14 2.90
C LYS A 49 4.17 8.83 3.66
N ILE A 50 4.16 7.67 4.32
CA ILE A 50 2.98 7.26 5.09
C ILE A 50 2.60 8.29 6.17
N ARG A 51 3.58 8.95 6.77
CA ARG A 51 3.31 9.97 7.79
C ARG A 51 2.52 11.15 7.22
N GLU A 52 2.72 11.46 5.94
CA GLU A 52 1.96 12.51 5.28
C GLU A 52 0.59 12.02 4.85
N ALA A 53 0.50 10.77 4.39
CA ALA A 53 -0.75 10.20 3.90
C ALA A 53 -1.76 9.95 5.01
N ILE A 54 -1.28 9.52 6.18
CA ILE A 54 -2.14 9.00 7.24
C ILE A 54 -3.17 10.02 7.74
N SER A 55 -2.84 11.31 7.67
CA SER A 55 -3.76 12.36 8.11
C SER A 55 -4.81 12.72 7.06
N GLN A 56 -4.69 12.19 5.85
CA GLN A 56 -5.57 12.53 4.72
C GLN A 56 -6.51 11.42 4.33
N ILE A 57 -6.41 10.25 4.96
CA ILE A 57 -7.13 9.06 4.53
C ILE A 57 -8.13 8.58 5.57
N ASP A 58 -9.14 7.88 5.08
CA ASP A 58 -10.16 7.24 5.92
C ASP A 58 -9.81 5.78 6.20
N TRP A 59 -9.08 5.15 5.30
CA TRP A 59 -8.64 3.77 5.48
C TRP A 59 -7.36 3.51 4.69
N LEU A 60 -6.70 2.42 5.03
CA LEU A 60 -5.39 2.05 4.52
C LEU A 60 -5.41 0.62 3.99
N LEU A 61 -4.90 0.41 2.79
CA LEU A 61 -4.73 -0.92 2.21
C LEU A 61 -3.24 -1.26 2.16
N CYS A 62 -2.85 -2.29 2.87
CA CYS A 62 -1.45 -2.71 2.95
C CYS A 62 -1.22 -4.07 2.34
N GLY A 63 -0.06 -4.23 1.69
CA GLY A 63 0.48 -5.54 1.42
C GLY A 63 1.16 -6.11 2.67
N THR A 64 1.69 -7.30 2.56
CA THR A 64 2.48 -7.94 3.62
C THR A 64 3.91 -8.15 3.13
N SER A 65 4.89 -7.85 3.97
CA SER A 65 6.29 -8.03 3.61
C SER A 65 7.09 -8.57 4.79
N TRP A 66 7.97 -9.53 4.50
CA TRP A 66 8.89 -10.08 5.49
C TRP A 66 10.17 -9.25 5.61
N GLN A 67 10.46 -8.41 4.61
CA GLN A 67 11.75 -7.74 4.48
C GLN A 67 11.67 -6.23 4.73
N SER A 68 10.47 -5.71 4.94
CA SER A 68 10.29 -4.28 5.07
C SER A 68 9.52 -3.94 6.34
N SER A 69 9.91 -2.85 6.98
CA SER A 69 9.17 -2.30 8.11
C SER A 69 8.12 -1.28 7.67
N LEU A 70 8.02 -1.00 6.36
CA LEU A 70 7.10 0.03 5.87
C LEU A 70 5.65 -0.30 6.21
N GLU A 71 5.21 -1.52 5.91
CA GLU A 71 3.83 -1.92 6.21
C GLU A 71 3.57 -1.95 7.71
N TRP A 72 4.57 -2.39 8.49
CA TRP A 72 4.48 -2.37 9.95
C TRP A 72 4.27 -0.94 10.45
N GLU A 73 5.10 -0.01 9.97
CA GLU A 73 5.00 1.40 10.37
C GLU A 73 3.63 1.96 9.98
N ALA A 74 3.15 1.64 8.77
CA ALA A 74 1.86 2.10 8.29
C ALA A 74 0.73 1.62 9.19
N LEU A 75 0.74 0.34 9.57
CA LEU A 75 -0.29 -0.23 10.45
C LEU A 75 -0.26 0.39 11.84
N GLU A 76 0.94 0.64 12.38
CA GLU A 76 1.08 1.30 13.67
C GLU A 76 0.55 2.73 13.64
N LEU A 77 0.86 3.48 12.60
CA LEU A 77 0.36 4.83 12.43
C LEU A 77 -1.17 4.85 12.26
N ALA A 78 -1.71 3.92 11.49
CA ALA A 78 -3.15 3.80 11.31
C ALA A 78 -3.83 3.54 12.64
N LYS A 79 -3.26 2.66 13.46
CA LYS A 79 -3.79 2.36 14.78
C LYS A 79 -3.77 3.59 15.68
N GLN A 80 -2.67 4.33 15.68
CA GLN A 80 -2.52 5.54 16.50
C GLN A 80 -3.50 6.63 16.08
N GLN A 81 -3.74 6.77 14.79
CA GLN A 81 -4.61 7.79 14.22
C GLN A 81 -6.06 7.33 14.08
N LYS A 82 -6.36 6.10 14.51
CA LYS A 82 -7.69 5.50 14.41
C LYS A 82 -8.19 5.40 12.97
N VAL A 83 -7.28 5.11 12.06
CA VAL A 83 -7.58 4.88 10.65
C VAL A 83 -7.79 3.38 10.44
N HIS A 84 -8.90 3.02 9.78
CA HIS A 84 -9.19 1.62 9.47
C HIS A 84 -8.13 1.07 8.51
N SER A 85 -7.65 -0.14 8.74
CA SER A 85 -6.65 -0.75 7.88
C SER A 85 -7.10 -2.12 7.40
N VAL A 86 -6.75 -2.43 6.14
CA VAL A 86 -6.99 -3.73 5.52
C VAL A 86 -5.64 -4.26 5.03
N THR A 87 -5.28 -5.47 5.41
CA THR A 87 -4.04 -6.09 4.99
C THR A 87 -4.32 -7.21 4.00
N PHE A 88 -3.67 -7.14 2.85
CA PHE A 88 -3.76 -8.20 1.85
C PHE A 88 -2.65 -9.23 2.09
N LEU A 89 -3.03 -10.48 2.27
CA LEU A 89 -2.11 -11.58 2.48
C LEU A 89 -1.90 -12.31 1.15
N ASP A 90 -0.70 -12.22 0.61
CA ASP A 90 -0.36 -12.86 -0.66
C ASP A 90 0.37 -14.19 -0.48
N HIS A 91 0.63 -14.56 0.77
CA HIS A 91 1.26 -15.84 1.09
C HIS A 91 0.30 -16.73 1.86
N TRP A 92 0.18 -17.93 1.39
CA TRP A 92 -0.51 -18.98 2.11
C TRP A 92 0.52 -19.79 2.84
N VAL A 93 0.49 -19.74 4.15
CA VAL A 93 1.34 -20.57 4.99
C VAL A 93 0.52 -21.77 5.39
N ASN A 94 0.92 -22.90 4.88
CA ASN A 94 0.27 -24.15 5.22
C ASN A 94 1.07 -24.86 6.28
#